data_6ffb80b3ca37f5eabb42c8a485cb837e
#
_entry.id   6ffb80b3ca37f5eabb42c8a485cb837e
#
_cell.length_a   1.000
_cell.length_b   1.000
_cell.length_c   1.000
_cell.angle_alpha   90.00
_cell.angle_beta   90.00
_cell.angle_gamma   90.00
#
_symmetry.space_group_name_H-M   'P 1'
#
loop_
_entity.id
_entity.type
_entity.pdbx_description
1 polymer ?
#
loop_
_entity_poly.entity_id
_entity_poly.type
_entity_poly.pdbx_seq_one_letter_code
_entity_poly.pdbx_strand_id
1 'polypeptide(L)'
;MLRLDLRDIPFYYINLDDAVERNERMKTILSELGIKNVRRISATKHETGQAGTARSMLNAIESAINPVVSPLGTPFVILEDDIAVKRWDPIIEIPENADAFYLGISGWGRMNSHSGPFVQWEQYEPGILQVYNMLGGHAIMYLRKRYIDLVRRVCLHAGYDIEDHPDIGFAEIQRWHNVYAFDDPYFFQTSSGGNERVTYAPLSEQESHECMNYMRNFFLPLNVI
;
A
#
# COMPACT_ATOMS: atom_id res chain seq x y z
N MET A 1 -17.89 -1.68 12.70
CA MET A 1 -17.35 -1.41 11.35
C MET A 1 -17.56 0.05 10.97
N LEU A 2 -16.57 0.69 10.38
CA LEU A 2 -16.66 2.03 9.81
C LEU A 2 -17.10 1.92 8.35
N ARG A 3 -18.22 2.57 7.99
CA ARG A 3 -18.71 2.61 6.61
C ARG A 3 -18.21 3.87 5.91
N LEU A 4 -17.62 3.72 4.74
CA LEU A 4 -17.04 4.81 3.94
C LEU A 4 -17.52 4.73 2.49
N ASP A 5 -17.69 5.91 1.88
CA ASP A 5 -17.82 6.04 0.43
C ASP A 5 -16.49 6.51 -0.16
N LEU A 6 -15.81 5.63 -0.87
CA LEU A 6 -14.50 5.90 -1.46
C LEU A 6 -14.52 7.06 -2.46
N ARG A 7 -15.68 7.37 -3.06
CA ARG A 7 -15.81 8.48 -4.02
C ARG A 7 -15.64 9.86 -3.35
N ASP A 8 -15.89 9.95 -2.05
CA ASP A 8 -15.77 11.19 -1.28
C ASP A 8 -14.41 11.33 -0.58
N ILE A 9 -13.62 10.26 -0.52
CA ILE A 9 -12.27 10.26 0.06
C ILE A 9 -11.27 10.88 -0.94
N PRO A 10 -10.31 11.70 -0.50
CA PRO A 10 -9.24 12.20 -1.35
C PRO A 10 -8.32 11.08 -1.83
N PHE A 11 -8.07 11.03 -3.13
CA PHE A 11 -7.13 10.12 -3.77
C PHE A 11 -5.93 10.91 -4.31
N TYR A 12 -4.74 10.45 -3.97
CA TYR A 12 -3.47 10.95 -4.48
C TYR A 12 -2.83 9.85 -5.32
N TYR A 13 -2.36 10.15 -6.53
CA TYR A 13 -1.58 9.18 -7.29
C TYR A 13 -0.22 9.75 -7.66
N ILE A 14 0.81 8.90 -7.52
CA ILE A 14 2.20 9.24 -7.80
C ILE A 14 2.49 8.87 -9.24
N ASN A 15 3.01 9.82 -10.03
CA ASN A 15 3.33 9.60 -11.43
C ASN A 15 4.50 10.47 -11.89
N LEU A 16 5.44 9.90 -12.64
CA LEU A 16 6.54 10.63 -13.25
C LEU A 16 6.02 11.59 -14.33
N ASP A 17 6.62 12.78 -14.44
CA ASP A 17 6.14 13.81 -15.36
C ASP A 17 6.25 13.39 -16.84
N ASP A 18 7.22 12.54 -17.17
CA ASP A 18 7.40 11.97 -18.51
C ASP A 18 6.59 10.70 -18.76
N ALA A 19 5.95 10.11 -17.75
CA ALA A 19 5.07 8.95 -17.91
C ALA A 19 3.63 9.38 -18.30
N VAL A 20 3.51 10.10 -19.43
CA VAL A 20 2.26 10.73 -19.89
C VAL A 20 1.14 9.71 -20.10
N GLU A 21 1.43 8.57 -20.73
CA GLU A 21 0.43 7.54 -20.99
C GLU A 21 -0.16 6.95 -19.69
N ARG A 22 0.70 6.68 -18.70
CA ARG A 22 0.26 6.22 -17.38
C ARG A 22 -0.58 7.28 -16.67
N ASN A 23 -0.22 8.55 -16.79
CA ASN A 23 -1.01 9.65 -16.25
C ASN A 23 -2.42 9.71 -16.85
N GLU A 24 -2.55 9.63 -18.18
CA GLU A 24 -3.87 9.65 -18.84
C GLU A 24 -4.69 8.40 -18.47
N ARG A 25 -4.05 7.24 -18.37
CA ARG A 25 -4.70 6.02 -17.89
C ARG A 25 -5.25 6.20 -16.45
N MET A 26 -4.45 6.74 -15.53
CA MET A 26 -4.90 7.00 -14.16
C MET A 26 -6.08 7.96 -14.10
N LYS A 27 -6.07 9.04 -14.87
CA LYS A 27 -7.21 9.98 -14.96
C LYS A 27 -8.48 9.27 -15.42
N THR A 28 -8.35 8.43 -16.44
CA THR A 28 -9.49 7.66 -16.98
C THR A 28 -10.04 6.71 -15.90
N ILE A 29 -9.18 5.88 -15.29
CA ILE A 29 -9.56 4.94 -14.23
C ILE A 29 -10.28 5.68 -13.10
N LEU A 30 -9.69 6.72 -12.53
CA LEU A 30 -10.24 7.41 -11.36
C LEU A 30 -11.56 8.14 -11.69
N SER A 31 -11.70 8.63 -12.92
CA SER A 31 -12.96 9.21 -13.41
C SER A 31 -14.05 8.17 -13.56
N GLU A 32 -13.76 7.00 -14.14
CA GLU A 32 -14.70 5.89 -14.30
C GLU A 32 -15.17 5.33 -12.95
N LEU A 33 -14.29 5.32 -11.94
CA LEU A 33 -14.62 4.93 -10.57
C LEU A 33 -15.47 5.99 -9.84
N GLY A 34 -15.65 7.17 -10.42
CA GLY A 34 -16.45 8.26 -9.86
C GLY A 34 -15.80 8.96 -8.66
N ILE A 35 -14.48 8.89 -8.53
CA ILE A 35 -13.73 9.52 -7.44
C ILE A 35 -13.70 11.04 -7.66
N LYS A 36 -14.20 11.81 -6.68
CA LYS A 36 -14.42 13.26 -6.81
C LYS A 36 -13.18 14.09 -6.53
N ASN A 37 -12.35 13.64 -5.60
CA ASN A 37 -11.20 14.40 -5.10
C ASN A 37 -9.90 13.69 -5.49
N VAL A 38 -9.39 13.99 -6.68
CA VAL A 38 -8.18 13.37 -7.22
C VAL A 38 -7.05 14.39 -7.33
N ARG A 39 -5.86 14.02 -6.89
CA ARG A 39 -4.67 14.84 -7.04
C ARG A 39 -3.49 14.00 -7.54
N ARG A 40 -2.87 14.44 -8.63
CA ARG A 40 -1.59 13.91 -9.09
C ARG A 40 -0.45 14.50 -8.27
N ILE A 41 0.48 13.65 -7.87
CA ILE A 41 1.74 14.01 -7.25
C ILE A 41 2.87 13.70 -8.25
N SER A 42 3.64 14.72 -8.59
CA SER A 42 4.82 14.53 -9.44
C SER A 42 5.85 13.68 -8.72
N ALA A 43 6.21 12.54 -9.30
CA ALA A 43 7.17 11.63 -8.71
C ALA A 43 8.59 12.19 -8.77
N THR A 44 9.38 11.93 -7.74
CA THR A 44 10.78 12.34 -7.67
C THR A 44 11.65 11.34 -8.43
N LYS A 45 12.36 11.80 -9.45
CA LYS A 45 13.42 11.02 -10.07
C LYS A 45 14.65 10.99 -9.17
N HIS A 46 15.24 9.82 -9.02
CA HIS A 46 16.50 9.63 -8.30
C HIS A 46 17.34 8.56 -9.00
N GLU A 47 18.65 8.54 -8.77
CA GLU A 47 19.57 7.56 -9.36
C GLU A 47 19.18 6.14 -8.96
N THR A 48 18.82 5.94 -7.68
CA THR A 48 18.16 4.73 -7.21
C THR A 48 16.64 4.92 -7.33
N GLY A 49 15.97 4.02 -8.05
CA GLY A 49 14.52 4.06 -8.18
C GLY A 49 13.82 3.96 -6.82
N GLN A 50 14.43 3.22 -5.89
CA GLN A 50 13.96 3.02 -4.53
C GLN A 50 13.83 4.34 -3.75
N ALA A 51 14.90 5.12 -3.70
CA ALA A 51 14.89 6.43 -3.04
C ALA A 51 13.92 7.39 -3.72
N GLY A 52 13.81 7.34 -5.06
CA GLY A 52 12.80 8.10 -5.81
C GLY A 52 11.38 7.76 -5.38
N THR A 53 11.07 6.48 -5.22
CA THR A 53 9.77 6.00 -4.73
C THR A 53 9.49 6.49 -3.31
N ALA A 54 10.47 6.35 -2.39
CA ALA A 54 10.32 6.80 -1.01
C ALA A 54 10.08 8.30 -0.89
N ARG A 55 10.83 9.12 -1.64
CA ARG A 55 10.66 10.59 -1.69
C ARG A 55 9.31 10.98 -2.30
N SER A 56 8.86 10.27 -3.33
CA SER A 56 7.56 10.50 -3.96
C SER A 56 6.40 10.18 -3.02
N MET A 57 6.49 9.07 -2.29
CA MET A 57 5.52 8.68 -1.27
C MET A 57 5.47 9.73 -0.14
N LEU A 58 6.64 10.21 0.31
CA LEU A 58 6.70 11.29 1.29
C LEU A 58 5.99 12.54 0.81
N ASN A 59 6.24 12.97 -0.43
CA ASN A 59 5.58 14.15 -1.03
C ASN A 59 4.05 13.96 -1.12
N ALA A 60 3.58 12.75 -1.41
CA ALA A 60 2.16 12.44 -1.44
C ALA A 60 1.54 12.55 -0.04
N ILE A 61 2.19 11.99 0.98
CA ILE A 61 1.75 12.08 2.37
C ILE A 61 1.73 13.54 2.85
N GLU A 62 2.81 14.29 2.62
CA GLU A 62 2.89 15.72 3.01
C GLU A 62 1.79 16.55 2.32
N SER A 63 1.49 16.25 1.07
CA SER A 63 0.39 16.89 0.36
C SER A 63 -0.97 16.54 0.98
N ALA A 64 -1.17 15.27 1.37
CA ALA A 64 -2.43 14.79 1.92
C ALA A 64 -2.72 15.33 3.33
N ILE A 65 -1.68 15.52 4.16
CA ILE A 65 -1.85 16.03 5.53
C ILE A 65 -1.79 17.55 5.63
N ASN A 66 -1.44 18.25 4.56
CA ASN A 66 -1.39 19.71 4.55
C ASN A 66 -2.82 20.29 4.59
N PRO A 67 -3.21 21.01 5.65
CA PRO A 67 -4.58 21.51 5.80
C PRO A 67 -4.98 22.55 4.74
N VAL A 68 -4.01 23.22 4.11
CA VAL A 68 -4.26 24.15 3.00
C VAL A 68 -4.60 23.40 1.71
N VAL A 69 -3.99 22.23 1.54
CA VAL A 69 -4.12 21.40 0.33
C VAL A 69 -5.26 20.41 0.44
N SER A 70 -5.42 19.83 1.63
CA SER A 70 -6.44 18.83 1.97
C SER A 70 -7.17 19.22 3.26
N PRO A 71 -8.19 20.07 3.17
CA PRO A 71 -8.96 20.48 4.33
C PRO A 71 -9.69 19.32 5.02
N LEU A 72 -9.91 18.21 4.31
CA LEU A 72 -10.63 17.04 4.82
C LEU A 72 -9.78 16.19 5.79
N GLY A 73 -8.44 16.31 5.73
CA GLY A 73 -7.55 15.51 6.57
C GLY A 73 -7.60 14.01 6.25
N THR A 74 -7.74 13.16 7.25
CA THR A 74 -7.90 11.70 7.10
C THR A 74 -9.39 11.31 7.05
N PRO A 75 -9.76 10.21 6.35
CA PRO A 75 -8.91 9.31 5.55
C PRO A 75 -8.50 9.88 4.19
N PHE A 76 -7.43 9.33 3.62
CA PHE A 76 -7.04 9.56 2.23
C PHE A 76 -6.39 8.30 1.64
N VAL A 77 -6.34 8.20 0.31
CA VAL A 77 -5.74 7.07 -0.43
C VAL A 77 -4.54 7.56 -1.22
N ILE A 78 -3.45 6.78 -1.21
CA ILE A 78 -2.31 6.95 -2.12
C ILE A 78 -2.25 5.76 -3.07
N LEU A 79 -2.07 6.05 -4.35
CA LEU A 79 -1.93 5.09 -5.44
C LEU A 79 -0.59 5.29 -6.17
N GLU A 80 -0.03 4.20 -6.70
CA GLU A 80 0.99 4.24 -7.74
C GLU A 80 0.32 4.29 -9.13
N ASP A 81 1.03 4.74 -10.16
CA ASP A 81 0.46 4.95 -11.50
C ASP A 81 0.40 3.69 -12.38
N ASP A 82 0.83 2.55 -11.85
CA ASP A 82 0.82 1.26 -12.53
C ASP A 82 -0.26 0.30 -12.01
N ILE A 83 -1.24 0.82 -11.28
CA ILE A 83 -2.39 0.03 -10.84
C ILE A 83 -3.35 -0.28 -12.00
N ALA A 84 -4.07 -1.41 -11.86
CA ALA A 84 -5.28 -1.71 -12.61
C ALA A 84 -6.42 -2.11 -11.66
N VAL A 85 -7.64 -1.92 -12.13
CA VAL A 85 -8.84 -2.24 -11.35
C VAL A 85 -9.18 -3.72 -11.52
N LYS A 86 -9.33 -4.45 -10.43
CA LYS A 86 -9.82 -5.83 -10.41
C LYS A 86 -11.33 -5.87 -10.19
N ARG A 87 -11.80 -5.10 -9.24
CA ARG A 87 -13.22 -4.91 -8.92
C ARG A 87 -13.43 -3.52 -8.32
N TRP A 88 -14.67 -3.09 -8.22
CA TRP A 88 -15.00 -1.82 -7.60
C TRP A 88 -16.36 -1.87 -6.92
N ASP A 89 -16.38 -1.52 -5.65
CA ASP A 89 -17.55 -1.12 -4.89
C ASP A 89 -17.17 0.16 -4.13
N PRO A 90 -17.82 1.28 -4.40
CA PRO A 90 -17.48 2.53 -3.75
C PRO A 90 -17.82 2.56 -2.25
N ILE A 91 -18.76 1.72 -1.81
CA ILE A 91 -19.16 1.66 -0.40
C ILE A 91 -18.45 0.50 0.28
N ILE A 92 -17.60 0.82 1.23
CA ILE A 92 -16.84 -0.19 1.98
C ILE A 92 -17.17 -0.15 3.46
N GLU A 93 -17.03 -1.29 4.10
CA GLU A 93 -17.05 -1.44 5.55
C GLU A 93 -15.69 -2.00 6.01
N ILE A 94 -15.04 -1.29 6.93
CA ILE A 94 -13.71 -1.63 7.43
C ILE A 94 -13.68 -1.59 8.96
N PRO A 95 -12.68 -2.22 9.61
CA PRO A 95 -12.54 -2.15 11.07
C PRO A 95 -12.41 -0.70 11.56
N GLU A 96 -13.17 -0.35 12.59
CA GLU A 96 -13.14 1.02 13.16
C GLU A 96 -11.78 1.40 13.76
N ASN A 97 -11.02 0.40 14.22
CA ASN A 97 -9.70 0.59 14.79
C ASN A 97 -8.58 0.61 13.74
N ALA A 98 -8.89 0.51 12.45
CA ALA A 98 -7.88 0.49 11.39
C ALA A 98 -6.98 1.74 11.42
N ASP A 99 -5.68 1.54 11.39
CA ASP A 99 -4.66 2.57 11.19
C ASP A 99 -4.43 2.83 9.69
N ALA A 100 -4.45 1.75 8.90
CA ALA A 100 -4.42 1.77 7.44
C ALA A 100 -5.21 0.60 6.86
N PHE A 101 -5.63 0.74 5.60
CA PHE A 101 -6.34 -0.28 4.87
C PHE A 101 -5.80 -0.41 3.44
N TYR A 102 -5.35 -1.59 3.06
CA TYR A 102 -4.84 -1.87 1.74
C TYR A 102 -6.00 -2.19 0.77
N LEU A 103 -6.15 -1.37 -0.25
CA LEU A 103 -7.08 -1.59 -1.37
C LEU A 103 -6.45 -2.45 -2.47
N GLY A 104 -5.13 -2.58 -2.45
CA GLY A 104 -4.34 -3.51 -3.24
C GLY A 104 -3.40 -4.30 -2.34
N ILE A 105 -3.12 -5.56 -2.63
CA ILE A 105 -2.33 -6.44 -1.78
C ILE A 105 -1.14 -7.04 -2.53
N SER A 106 -0.16 -7.54 -1.81
CA SER A 106 1.02 -8.21 -2.33
C SER A 106 1.14 -9.63 -1.78
N GLY A 107 1.55 -10.56 -2.61
CA GLY A 107 1.95 -11.91 -2.18
C GLY A 107 3.35 -11.95 -1.56
N TRP A 108 4.05 -10.80 -1.48
CA TRP A 108 5.38 -10.70 -0.92
C TRP A 108 5.35 -10.06 0.46
N GLY A 109 6.13 -10.62 1.38
CA GLY A 109 6.28 -10.14 2.74
C GLY A 109 7.74 -9.92 3.13
N ARG A 110 7.94 -9.22 4.25
CA ARG A 110 9.24 -8.94 4.83
C ARG A 110 9.38 -9.62 6.19
N MET A 111 10.46 -10.42 6.38
CA MET A 111 10.76 -11.04 7.66
C MET A 111 12.28 -11.27 7.82
N ASN A 112 12.79 -10.93 9.01
CA ASN A 112 14.19 -11.13 9.37
C ASN A 112 15.17 -10.65 8.29
N SER A 113 14.94 -9.45 7.76
CA SER A 113 15.73 -8.80 6.69
C SER A 113 15.64 -9.48 5.31
N HIS A 114 14.71 -10.43 5.11
CA HIS A 114 14.46 -11.07 3.83
C HIS A 114 13.08 -10.70 3.29
N SER A 115 12.97 -10.61 1.97
CA SER A 115 11.71 -10.42 1.25
C SER A 115 11.41 -11.66 0.42
N GLY A 116 10.14 -12.09 0.41
CA GLY A 116 9.75 -13.29 -0.30
C GLY A 116 8.24 -13.57 -0.22
N PRO A 117 7.77 -14.71 -0.76
CA PRO A 117 6.36 -15.08 -0.80
C PRO A 117 5.87 -15.61 0.57
N PHE A 118 5.97 -14.79 1.61
CA PHE A 118 5.62 -15.16 2.98
C PHE A 118 4.92 -14.03 3.73
N VAL A 119 3.82 -13.55 3.17
CA VAL A 119 2.95 -12.61 3.86
C VAL A 119 2.29 -13.29 5.05
N GLN A 120 2.40 -12.65 6.23
CA GLN A 120 1.68 -13.08 7.43
C GLN A 120 0.37 -12.31 7.54
N TRP A 121 -0.71 -13.03 7.73
CA TRP A 121 -2.03 -12.44 7.91
C TRP A 121 -2.94 -13.36 8.73
N GLU A 122 -3.97 -12.76 9.28
CA GLU A 122 -5.06 -13.47 9.94
C GLU A 122 -6.40 -13.02 9.35
N GLN A 123 -7.36 -13.94 9.28
CA GLN A 123 -8.73 -13.57 8.91
C GLN A 123 -9.34 -12.76 10.05
N TYR A 124 -9.66 -11.49 9.79
CA TYR A 124 -10.33 -10.63 10.75
C TYR A 124 -11.85 -10.84 10.70
N GLU A 125 -12.43 -10.71 9.51
CA GLU A 125 -13.81 -11.01 9.17
C GLU A 125 -13.87 -11.57 7.75
N PRO A 126 -14.97 -12.20 7.32
CA PRO A 126 -15.10 -12.65 5.93
C PRO A 126 -14.81 -11.51 4.96
N GLY A 127 -13.82 -11.69 4.08
CA GLY A 127 -13.38 -10.70 3.10
C GLY A 127 -12.36 -9.69 3.61
N ILE A 128 -11.99 -9.69 4.90
CA ILE A 128 -11.00 -8.77 5.50
C ILE A 128 -9.91 -9.52 6.21
N LEU A 129 -8.67 -9.24 5.86
CA LEU A 129 -7.45 -9.77 6.48
C LEU A 129 -6.82 -8.68 7.36
N GLN A 130 -6.26 -9.08 8.50
CA GLN A 130 -5.26 -8.29 9.20
C GLN A 130 -3.88 -8.73 8.72
N VAL A 131 -3.04 -7.79 8.29
CA VAL A 131 -1.74 -8.08 7.68
C VAL A 131 -0.61 -7.58 8.58
N TYR A 132 0.51 -8.31 8.61
CA TYR A 132 1.58 -8.09 9.58
C TYR A 132 2.95 -7.78 8.98
N ASN A 133 3.19 -8.11 7.70
CA ASN A 133 4.49 -7.92 7.06
C ASN A 133 4.42 -7.81 5.54
N MET A 134 3.27 -7.41 5.00
CA MET A 134 3.04 -7.35 3.55
C MET A 134 3.81 -6.19 2.92
N LEU A 135 4.59 -6.51 1.88
CA LEU A 135 5.23 -5.52 1.02
C LEU A 135 4.23 -4.88 0.06
N GLY A 136 4.61 -3.76 -0.53
CA GLY A 136 3.84 -3.01 -1.52
C GLY A 136 3.26 -1.71 -0.99
N GLY A 137 3.23 -0.71 -1.86
CA GLY A 137 2.77 0.64 -1.56
C GLY A 137 1.72 1.18 -2.54
N HIS A 138 1.28 0.35 -3.49
CA HIS A 138 0.59 0.79 -4.70
C HIS A 138 -0.86 1.24 -4.52
N ALA A 139 -1.56 0.83 -3.43
CA ALA A 139 -2.94 1.27 -3.14
C ALA A 139 -3.25 1.17 -1.64
N ILE A 140 -2.96 2.23 -0.90
CA ILE A 140 -3.12 2.25 0.57
C ILE A 140 -4.03 3.40 0.97
N MET A 141 -5.04 3.11 1.79
CA MET A 141 -5.85 4.09 2.50
C MET A 141 -5.28 4.29 3.91
N TYR A 142 -5.01 5.53 4.26
CA TYR A 142 -4.48 5.96 5.55
C TYR A 142 -5.60 6.55 6.40
N LEU A 143 -5.73 6.09 7.64
CA LEU A 143 -6.88 6.39 8.50
C LEU A 143 -6.50 7.13 9.79
N ARG A 144 -5.33 6.85 10.36
CA ARG A 144 -4.93 7.38 11.67
C ARG A 144 -3.64 8.17 11.61
N LYS A 145 -3.69 9.37 12.17
CA LYS A 145 -2.53 10.29 12.20
C LYS A 145 -1.26 9.62 12.74
N ARG A 146 -1.38 8.84 13.83
CA ARG A 146 -0.21 8.17 14.44
C ARG A 146 0.52 7.24 13.46
N TYR A 147 -0.23 6.52 12.60
CA TYR A 147 0.35 5.63 11.60
C TYR A 147 0.94 6.43 10.44
N ILE A 148 0.25 7.48 10.01
CA ILE A 148 0.74 8.41 8.97
C ILE A 148 2.07 9.05 9.38
N ASP A 149 2.20 9.52 10.62
CA ASP A 149 3.45 10.10 11.14
C ASP A 149 4.60 9.08 11.13
N LEU A 150 4.30 7.79 11.37
CA LEU A 150 5.28 6.73 11.32
C LEU A 150 5.68 6.40 9.87
N VAL A 151 4.72 6.27 8.97
CA VAL A 151 4.95 6.06 7.52
C VAL A 151 5.80 7.22 6.94
N ARG A 152 5.54 8.47 7.34
CA ARG A 152 6.40 9.61 6.99
C ARG A 152 7.85 9.40 7.37
N ARG A 153 8.10 8.95 8.60
CA ARG A 153 9.49 8.68 9.08
C ARG A 153 10.13 7.55 8.29
N VAL A 154 9.38 6.50 7.97
CA VAL A 154 9.85 5.41 7.11
C VAL A 154 10.25 5.96 5.74
N CYS A 155 9.43 6.79 5.11
CA CYS A 155 9.73 7.39 3.81
C CYS A 155 10.95 8.33 3.88
N LEU A 156 11.09 9.10 4.95
CA LEU A 156 12.28 9.94 5.16
C LEU A 156 13.54 9.08 5.25
N HIS A 157 13.52 8.06 6.11
CA HIS A 157 14.66 7.16 6.28
C HIS A 157 15.00 6.41 4.99
N ALA A 158 14.02 5.80 4.34
CA ALA A 158 14.21 5.08 3.08
C ALA A 158 14.68 5.99 1.93
N GLY A 159 14.22 7.23 1.88
CA GLY A 159 14.53 8.13 0.78
C GLY A 159 15.84 8.91 0.92
N TYR A 160 16.34 9.12 2.14
CA TYR A 160 17.44 10.04 2.39
C TYR A 160 18.61 9.43 3.19
N ASP A 161 18.35 8.39 4.00
CA ASP A 161 19.40 7.79 4.85
C ASP A 161 19.96 6.50 4.26
N ILE A 162 19.07 5.60 3.78
CA ILE A 162 19.48 4.26 3.30
C ILE A 162 19.22 4.04 1.80
N GLU A 163 18.49 4.94 1.16
CA GLU A 163 18.14 4.88 -0.27
C GLU A 163 17.50 3.54 -0.70
N ASP A 164 16.56 3.05 0.08
CA ASP A 164 15.89 1.76 -0.11
C ASP A 164 14.38 1.93 -0.38
N HIS A 165 13.68 0.83 -0.64
CA HIS A 165 12.25 0.79 -0.84
C HIS A 165 11.47 1.12 0.44
N PRO A 166 10.51 2.06 0.41
CA PRO A 166 9.74 2.42 1.60
C PRO A 166 8.83 1.30 2.08
N ASP A 167 8.39 0.42 1.19
CA ASP A 167 7.48 -0.70 1.51
C ASP A 167 8.13 -1.74 2.44
N ILE A 168 9.47 -1.85 2.44
CA ILE A 168 10.22 -2.63 3.44
C ILE A 168 9.88 -2.13 4.85
N GLY A 169 10.02 -0.84 5.09
CA GLY A 169 9.67 -0.24 6.37
C GLY A 169 8.17 -0.30 6.67
N PHE A 170 7.31 -0.18 5.65
CA PHE A 170 5.86 -0.35 5.84
C PHE A 170 5.54 -1.76 6.34
N ALA A 171 6.14 -2.79 5.74
CA ALA A 171 5.98 -4.17 6.16
C ALA A 171 6.46 -4.41 7.60
N GLU A 172 7.58 -3.78 7.99
CA GLU A 172 8.14 -3.93 9.34
C GLU A 172 7.27 -3.31 10.43
N ILE A 173 6.58 -2.19 10.15
CA ILE A 173 5.73 -1.52 11.12
C ILE A 173 4.32 -2.11 11.23
N GLN A 174 3.85 -2.86 10.23
CA GLN A 174 2.48 -3.42 10.20
C GLN A 174 2.17 -4.26 11.44
N ARG A 175 3.11 -5.08 11.92
CA ARG A 175 2.92 -5.97 13.09
C ARG A 175 2.57 -5.27 14.40
N TRP A 176 2.80 -3.96 14.48
CA TRP A 176 2.55 -3.15 15.67
C TRP A 176 1.32 -2.25 15.53
N HIS A 177 0.62 -2.37 14.39
CA HIS A 177 -0.51 -1.52 14.03
C HIS A 177 -1.69 -2.32 13.50
N ASN A 178 -2.85 -1.71 13.50
CA ASN A 178 -4.07 -2.29 12.96
C ASN A 178 -4.12 -2.03 11.46
N VAL A 179 -3.40 -2.84 10.70
CA VAL A 179 -3.35 -2.74 9.23
C VAL A 179 -4.15 -3.88 8.63
N TYR A 180 -5.10 -3.54 7.78
CA TYR A 180 -6.02 -4.48 7.17
C TYR A 180 -5.95 -4.40 5.65
N ALA A 181 -6.50 -5.43 5.00
CA ALA A 181 -6.63 -5.53 3.55
C ALA A 181 -7.91 -6.27 3.18
N PHE A 182 -8.42 -6.08 1.96
CA PHE A 182 -9.36 -7.04 1.40
C PHE A 182 -8.61 -8.31 0.97
N ASP A 183 -9.19 -9.48 1.18
CA ASP A 183 -8.70 -10.75 0.62
C ASP A 183 -8.90 -10.80 -0.90
N ASP A 184 -9.93 -10.12 -1.41
CA ASP A 184 -10.16 -9.85 -2.82
C ASP A 184 -9.97 -8.35 -3.10
N PRO A 185 -8.76 -7.91 -3.53
CA PRO A 185 -8.41 -6.49 -3.62
C PRO A 185 -9.15 -5.75 -4.73
N TYR A 186 -9.23 -4.42 -4.61
CA TYR A 186 -9.78 -3.55 -5.64
C TYR A 186 -8.78 -3.28 -6.75
N PHE A 187 -7.52 -3.14 -6.38
CA PHE A 187 -6.44 -2.80 -7.29
C PHE A 187 -5.36 -3.87 -7.29
N PHE A 188 -4.71 -4.02 -8.42
CA PHE A 188 -3.49 -4.80 -8.54
C PHE A 188 -2.46 -4.00 -9.34
N GLN A 189 -1.20 -4.31 -9.15
CA GLN A 189 -0.09 -3.67 -9.82
C GLN A 189 0.23 -4.36 -11.13
N THR A 190 0.38 -3.62 -12.22
CA THR A 190 0.85 -4.13 -13.51
C THR A 190 2.35 -3.87 -13.62
N SER A 191 3.14 -4.88 -14.03
CA SER A 191 4.57 -4.65 -14.19
C SER A 191 4.85 -3.71 -15.36
N SER A 192 5.75 -2.75 -15.15
CA SER A 192 6.11 -1.69 -16.10
C SER A 192 6.92 -2.15 -17.32
N GLY A 193 7.17 -3.44 -17.50
CA GLY A 193 8.05 -3.99 -18.53
C GLY A 193 7.36 -4.57 -19.77
N GLY A 194 6.10 -4.22 -20.05
CA GLY A 194 5.36 -4.75 -21.18
C GLY A 194 4.87 -6.19 -21.01
N ASN A 195 5.19 -6.84 -19.91
CA ASN A 195 4.56 -8.08 -19.48
C ASN A 195 3.49 -7.72 -18.46
N GLU A 196 2.23 -7.88 -18.85
CA GLU A 196 1.08 -7.83 -17.94
C GLU A 196 1.16 -8.95 -16.90
N ARG A 197 2.14 -8.91 -16.01
CA ARG A 197 2.14 -9.78 -14.85
C ARG A 197 1.32 -9.08 -13.78
N VAL A 198 0.17 -9.65 -13.50
CA VAL A 198 -0.47 -9.48 -12.19
C VAL A 198 0.58 -9.86 -11.15
N THR A 199 1.10 -8.89 -10.42
CA THR A 199 2.24 -9.11 -9.54
C THR A 199 1.87 -9.87 -8.28
N TYR A 200 0.55 -10.07 -8.02
CA TYR A 200 0.12 -10.92 -6.92
C TYR A 200 -1.36 -11.24 -6.96
N ALA A 201 -1.69 -12.32 -6.26
CA ALA A 201 -3.02 -12.65 -5.76
C ALA A 201 -2.95 -12.76 -4.23
N PRO A 202 -4.08 -12.64 -3.51
CA PRO A 202 -4.07 -12.96 -2.08
C PRO A 202 -3.55 -14.39 -1.91
N LEU A 203 -2.64 -14.59 -0.96
CA LEU A 203 -2.19 -15.93 -0.61
C LEU A 203 -3.38 -16.71 -0.10
N SER A 204 -3.56 -17.93 -0.57
CA SER A 204 -4.50 -18.87 0.02
C SER A 204 -4.07 -19.19 1.46
N GLU A 205 -4.99 -19.67 2.28
CA GLU A 205 -4.68 -20.13 3.63
C GLU A 205 -3.57 -21.20 3.62
N GLN A 206 -3.60 -22.09 2.62
CA GLN A 206 -2.58 -23.11 2.41
C GLN A 206 -1.20 -22.49 2.11
N GLU A 207 -1.12 -21.52 1.21
CA GLU A 207 0.12 -20.82 0.88
C GLU A 207 0.67 -20.05 2.07
N SER A 208 -0.19 -19.43 2.89
CA SER A 208 0.20 -18.81 4.16
C SER A 208 0.81 -19.83 5.11
N HIS A 209 0.20 -21.02 5.28
CA HIS A 209 0.76 -22.08 6.12
C HIS A 209 2.09 -22.61 5.58
N GLU A 210 2.23 -22.79 4.28
CA GLU A 210 3.48 -23.20 3.65
C GLU A 210 4.57 -22.14 3.85
N CYS A 211 4.25 -20.86 3.69
CA CYS A 211 5.14 -19.75 3.98
C CYS A 211 5.55 -19.71 5.45
N MET A 212 4.63 -19.92 6.38
CA MET A 212 4.91 -20.00 7.82
C MET A 212 5.83 -21.17 8.16
N ASN A 213 5.65 -22.32 7.53
CA ASN A 213 6.52 -23.48 7.71
C ASN A 213 7.91 -23.25 7.12
N TYR A 214 7.98 -22.62 5.94
CA TYR A 214 9.24 -22.22 5.35
C TYR A 214 10.02 -21.29 6.27
N MET A 215 9.36 -20.31 6.86
CA MET A 215 9.95 -19.36 7.79
C MET A 215 10.43 -20.00 9.08
N ARG A 216 9.64 -20.91 9.68
CA ARG A 216 10.04 -21.69 10.86
C ARG A 216 11.31 -22.48 10.61
N ASN A 217 11.44 -23.05 9.42
CA ASN A 217 12.57 -23.93 9.09
C ASN A 217 13.84 -23.15 8.72
N PHE A 218 13.73 -21.95 8.17
CA PHE A 218 14.88 -21.22 7.60
C PHE A 218 15.23 -19.90 8.30
N PHE A 219 14.27 -19.26 8.97
CA PHE A 219 14.45 -17.89 9.46
C PHE A 219 14.20 -17.68 10.96
N LEU A 220 13.48 -18.57 11.61
CA LEU A 220 13.33 -18.53 13.07
C LEU A 220 14.31 -19.49 13.70
N PRO A 221 15.33 -19.01 14.40
CA PRO A 221 16.07 -19.88 15.31
C PRO A 221 15.06 -20.45 16.31
N LEU A 222 15.06 -21.74 16.50
CA LEU A 222 14.15 -22.52 17.37
C LEU A 222 14.12 -22.08 18.85
N ASN A 223 14.69 -20.94 19.21
CA ASN A 223 14.91 -20.45 20.56
C ASN A 223 14.40 -19.05 20.81
N VAL A 224 13.36 -18.60 20.17
CA VAL A 224 12.63 -17.38 20.59
C VAL A 224 11.24 -17.82 21.03
N ILE A 225 11.16 -18.35 22.25
CA ILE A 225 9.96 -18.40 23.07
C ILE A 225 9.95 -17.12 23.91
#